data_07381867df44a918dd88d88dcba0a1ea
#
_entry.id   07381867df44a918dd88d88dcba0a1ea
#
_cell.length_a   1.000
_cell.length_b   1.000
_cell.length_c   1.000
_cell.angle_alpha   90.00
_cell.angle_beta   90.00
_cell.angle_gamma   90.00
#
_symmetry.space_group_name_H-M   'P 1'
#
loop_
_entity.id
_entity.type
_entity.pdbx_description
1 polymer ?
#
loop_
_entity_poly.entity_id
_entity_poly.type
_entity_poly.pdbx_seq_one_letter_code
_entity_poly.pdbx_strand_id
1 'polypeptide(L)'
;RDPEMSRGLGDVYKRQEEDWVKMSLAFPFVYEPGTKFVYNNVGPYLAGVLVERRAGCDLVSYLYPRLFKPLGIARPTWELDPYGHVFGAGGLFLTMDELHKLGLLYLQNGNWNGKQLVPESWVKAATSKQVENDADSFGYGYLFWGGRENTFRADGKYCQWSIISREKNAVITVIAECRRDQELMDAVFTEVFPQV
;
A
#
# COMPACT_ATOMS: atom_id res chain seq x y z
N ARG A 1 12.99 -18.85 12.98
CA ARG A 1 11.81 -19.09 12.12
C ARG A 1 11.77 -17.97 11.10
N ASP A 2 11.85 -18.34 9.85
CA ASP A 2 11.99 -17.47 8.69
C ASP A 2 10.79 -16.51 8.56
N PRO A 3 11.01 -15.17 8.50
CA PRO A 3 9.92 -14.20 8.26
C PRO A 3 9.18 -14.43 6.94
N GLU A 4 9.81 -15.08 5.98
CA GLU A 4 9.18 -15.44 4.70
C GLU A 4 8.09 -16.52 4.87
N MET A 5 8.20 -17.40 5.87
CA MET A 5 7.16 -18.40 6.13
C MET A 5 5.84 -17.77 6.62
N SER A 6 5.88 -16.61 7.29
CA SER A 6 4.66 -15.91 7.68
C SER A 6 3.94 -15.26 6.49
N ARG A 7 4.68 -14.91 5.42
CA ARG A 7 4.12 -14.36 4.18
C ARG A 7 3.43 -15.44 3.34
N GLY A 8 4.04 -16.63 3.22
CA GLY A 8 3.51 -17.72 2.39
C GLY A 8 2.39 -18.53 3.05
N LEU A 9 2.50 -18.83 4.34
CA LEU A 9 1.50 -19.62 5.07
C LEU A 9 0.17 -18.87 5.20
N GLY A 10 0.19 -17.56 5.47
CA GLY A 10 -1.03 -16.75 5.50
C GLY A 10 -1.80 -16.79 4.17
N ASP A 11 -1.11 -16.77 3.04
CA ASP A 11 -1.74 -16.82 1.72
C ASP A 11 -2.25 -18.24 1.36
N VAL A 12 -1.60 -19.29 1.84
CA VAL A 12 -2.04 -20.67 1.62
C VAL A 12 -3.25 -21.01 2.48
N TYR A 13 -3.26 -20.60 3.75
CA TYR A 13 -4.41 -20.81 4.64
C TYR A 13 -5.64 -20.00 4.22
N LYS A 14 -5.49 -18.80 3.72
CA LYS A 14 -6.59 -18.00 3.16
C LYS A 14 -7.33 -18.69 2.02
N ARG A 15 -6.65 -19.49 1.22
CA ARG A 15 -7.27 -20.25 0.11
C ARG A 15 -8.12 -21.44 0.57
N GLN A 16 -7.97 -21.88 1.81
CA GLN A 16 -8.67 -23.05 2.37
C GLN A 16 -9.79 -22.68 3.34
N GLU A 17 -9.75 -21.49 3.91
CA GLU A 17 -10.77 -20.99 4.84
C GLU A 17 -11.68 -19.99 4.12
N GLU A 18 -12.98 -20.17 4.21
CA GLU A 18 -13.96 -19.28 3.59
C GLU A 18 -14.09 -17.96 4.35
N ASP A 19 -14.04 -17.99 5.69
CA ASP A 19 -14.13 -16.81 6.56
C ASP A 19 -12.74 -16.25 6.90
N TRP A 20 -12.21 -15.41 6.02
CA TRP A 20 -10.89 -14.80 6.22
C TRP A 20 -10.84 -13.83 7.40
N VAL A 21 -11.95 -13.20 7.77
CA VAL A 21 -12.02 -12.33 8.95
C VAL A 21 -11.84 -13.16 10.21
N LYS A 22 -12.62 -14.24 10.36
CA LYS A 22 -12.53 -15.17 11.49
C LYS A 22 -11.14 -15.77 11.61
N MET A 23 -10.59 -16.25 10.50
CA MET A 23 -9.23 -16.78 10.44
C MET A 23 -8.20 -15.74 10.87
N SER A 24 -8.29 -14.52 10.35
CA SER A 24 -7.35 -13.43 10.66
C SER A 24 -7.36 -13.06 12.15
N LEU A 25 -8.54 -13.07 12.76
CA LEU A 25 -8.71 -12.78 14.18
C LEU A 25 -8.29 -13.94 15.10
N ALA A 26 -8.18 -15.16 14.56
CA ALA A 26 -7.74 -16.33 15.29
C ALA A 26 -6.20 -16.49 15.35
N PHE A 27 -5.44 -15.72 14.57
CA PHE A 27 -3.98 -15.79 14.62
C PHE A 27 -3.44 -15.29 15.95
N PRO A 28 -2.56 -16.05 16.61
CA PRO A 28 -1.94 -15.60 17.84
C PRO A 28 -0.93 -14.46 17.56
N PHE A 29 -0.81 -13.55 18.50
CA PHE A 29 0.28 -12.59 18.48
C PHE A 29 1.60 -13.30 18.81
N VAL A 30 2.61 -13.10 17.96
CA VAL A 30 3.95 -13.69 18.15
C VAL A 30 4.81 -12.81 19.05
N TYR A 31 4.55 -11.51 19.04
CA TYR A 31 5.21 -10.50 19.87
C TYR A 31 4.17 -9.69 20.62
N GLU A 32 4.58 -9.08 21.72
CA GLU A 32 3.74 -8.12 22.42
C GLU A 32 3.36 -6.97 21.46
N PRO A 33 2.07 -6.63 21.34
CA PRO A 33 1.62 -5.56 20.44
C PRO A 33 2.36 -4.25 20.68
N GLY A 34 2.81 -3.61 19.59
CA GLY A 34 3.55 -2.36 19.63
C GLY A 34 5.07 -2.48 19.89
N THR A 35 5.60 -3.68 20.13
CA THR A 35 7.03 -3.87 20.44
C THR A 35 7.89 -4.19 19.22
N LYS A 36 7.30 -4.77 18.17
CA LYS A 36 8.03 -5.16 16.98
C LYS A 36 7.19 -4.95 15.71
N PHE A 37 7.81 -4.39 14.68
CA PHE A 37 7.23 -4.35 13.35
C PHE A 37 7.34 -5.73 12.68
N VAL A 38 6.23 -6.24 12.20
CA VAL A 38 6.18 -7.44 11.35
C VAL A 38 5.26 -7.14 10.17
N TYR A 39 5.84 -7.03 8.97
CA TYR A 39 5.04 -6.83 7.77
C TYR A 39 4.04 -7.97 7.57
N ASN A 40 2.77 -7.64 7.40
CA ASN A 40 1.72 -8.62 7.17
C ASN A 40 0.56 -8.03 6.34
N ASN A 41 -0.21 -8.91 5.74
CA ASN A 41 -1.37 -8.56 4.91
C ASN A 41 -2.70 -8.56 5.70
N VAL A 42 -2.69 -9.04 6.93
CA VAL A 42 -3.91 -9.16 7.76
C VAL A 42 -4.42 -7.79 8.18
N GLY A 43 -3.52 -6.90 8.60
CA GLY A 43 -3.90 -5.55 9.05
C GLY A 43 -4.63 -4.75 7.97
N PRO A 44 -4.07 -4.57 6.76
CA PRO A 44 -4.74 -3.88 5.66
C PRO A 44 -6.07 -4.52 5.25
N TYR A 45 -6.14 -5.86 5.19
CA TYR A 45 -7.38 -6.58 4.90
C TYR A 45 -8.47 -6.26 5.93
N LEU A 46 -8.17 -6.42 7.23
CA LEU A 46 -9.14 -6.12 8.29
C LEU A 46 -9.55 -4.64 8.33
N ALA A 47 -8.63 -3.73 8.02
CA ALA A 47 -8.94 -2.30 7.90
C ALA A 47 -9.95 -2.03 6.77
N GLY A 48 -9.78 -2.70 5.61
CA GLY A 48 -10.74 -2.65 4.51
C GLY A 48 -12.13 -3.12 4.92
N VAL A 49 -12.22 -4.31 5.53
CA VAL A 49 -13.49 -4.87 6.05
C VAL A 49 -14.13 -3.95 7.09
N LEU A 50 -13.34 -3.33 7.97
CA LEU A 50 -13.86 -2.38 8.96
C LEU A 50 -14.50 -1.17 8.28
N VAL A 51 -13.88 -0.62 7.22
CA VAL A 51 -14.45 0.49 6.44
C VAL A 51 -15.77 0.06 5.79
N GLU A 52 -15.83 -1.12 5.16
CA GLU A 52 -17.06 -1.65 4.56
C GLU A 52 -18.19 -1.76 5.57
N ARG A 53 -17.93 -2.34 6.74
CA ARG A 53 -18.92 -2.46 7.83
C ARG A 53 -19.41 -1.10 8.33
N ARG A 54 -18.53 -0.12 8.46
CA ARG A 54 -18.88 1.23 8.89
C ARG A 54 -19.62 2.03 7.82
N ALA A 55 -19.29 1.82 6.56
CA ALA A 55 -19.89 2.49 5.41
C ALA A 55 -21.23 1.88 4.98
N GLY A 56 -21.49 0.61 5.32
CA GLY A 56 -22.66 -0.14 4.87
C GLY A 56 -22.64 -0.47 3.37
N CYS A 57 -21.46 -0.48 2.75
CA CYS A 57 -21.27 -0.83 1.35
C CYS A 57 -19.85 -1.39 1.11
N ASP A 58 -19.61 -2.04 -0.03
CA ASP A 58 -18.27 -2.52 -0.40
C ASP A 58 -17.26 -1.37 -0.51
N LEU A 59 -15.97 -1.68 -0.31
CA LEU A 59 -14.91 -0.69 -0.29
C LEU A 59 -14.75 0.07 -1.61
N VAL A 60 -14.94 -0.60 -2.75
CA VAL A 60 -14.86 0.06 -4.06
C VAL A 60 -16.00 1.07 -4.21
N SER A 61 -17.22 0.72 -3.83
CA SER A 61 -18.37 1.63 -3.82
C SER A 61 -18.17 2.81 -2.88
N TYR A 62 -17.51 2.59 -1.73
CA TYR A 62 -17.17 3.66 -0.80
C TYR A 62 -16.10 4.62 -1.37
N LEU A 63 -15.03 4.06 -1.96
CA LEU A 63 -13.88 4.83 -2.45
C LEU A 63 -14.14 5.48 -3.81
N TYR A 64 -14.97 4.86 -4.65
CA TYR A 64 -15.16 5.36 -6.03
C TYR A 64 -15.57 6.84 -6.08
N PRO A 65 -16.63 7.30 -5.42
CA PRO A 65 -17.03 8.72 -5.47
C PRO A 65 -16.07 9.64 -4.69
N ARG A 66 -15.29 9.11 -3.74
CA ARG A 66 -14.43 9.88 -2.83
C ARG A 66 -13.01 10.03 -3.30
N LEU A 67 -12.49 9.01 -3.98
CA LEU A 67 -11.09 8.93 -4.38
C LEU A 67 -10.94 8.67 -5.89
N PHE A 68 -11.43 7.55 -6.40
CA PHE A 68 -11.15 7.14 -7.78
C PHE A 68 -11.77 8.09 -8.81
N LYS A 69 -13.05 8.39 -8.70
CA LYS A 69 -13.73 9.29 -9.64
C LYS A 69 -13.14 10.72 -9.66
N PRO A 70 -12.85 11.38 -8.54
CA PRO A 70 -12.15 12.66 -8.54
C PRO A 70 -10.77 12.64 -9.19
N LEU A 71 -10.04 11.54 -9.09
CA LEU A 71 -8.75 11.33 -9.74
C LEU A 71 -8.89 11.00 -11.25
N GLY A 72 -10.12 10.87 -11.77
CA GLY A 72 -10.35 10.40 -13.13
C GLY A 72 -9.92 8.95 -13.35
N ILE A 73 -10.01 8.13 -12.32
CA ILE A 73 -9.79 6.69 -12.35
C ILE A 73 -11.15 6.02 -12.55
N ALA A 74 -11.25 5.11 -13.52
CA ALA A 74 -12.44 4.30 -13.72
C ALA A 74 -12.74 3.46 -12.48
N ARG A 75 -13.97 2.93 -12.34
CA ARG A 75 -14.26 2.02 -11.23
C ARG A 75 -13.34 0.81 -11.32
N PRO A 76 -12.37 0.65 -10.39
CA PRO A 76 -11.39 -0.41 -10.51
C PRO A 76 -11.97 -1.76 -10.15
N THR A 77 -11.32 -2.82 -10.63
CA THR A 77 -11.52 -4.19 -10.14
C THR A 77 -10.57 -4.42 -8.96
N TRP A 78 -11.07 -5.12 -7.94
CA TRP A 78 -10.29 -5.52 -6.79
C TRP A 78 -10.57 -6.98 -6.45
N GLU A 79 -9.54 -7.75 -6.09
CA GLU A 79 -9.70 -9.13 -5.63
C GLU A 79 -10.53 -9.17 -4.34
N LEU A 80 -11.41 -10.17 -4.27
CA LEU A 80 -12.33 -10.35 -3.15
C LEU A 80 -11.99 -11.65 -2.41
N ASP A 81 -12.32 -11.68 -1.13
CA ASP A 81 -12.42 -12.91 -0.36
C ASP A 81 -13.69 -13.70 -0.74
N PRO A 82 -13.89 -14.92 -0.23
CA PRO A 82 -15.09 -15.72 -0.51
C PRO A 82 -16.42 -15.06 -0.07
N TYR A 83 -16.38 -14.13 0.87
CA TYR A 83 -17.57 -13.40 1.34
C TYR A 83 -17.78 -12.05 0.65
N GLY A 84 -16.93 -11.71 -0.33
CA GLY A 84 -17.06 -10.50 -1.13
C GLY A 84 -16.41 -9.27 -0.55
N HIS A 85 -15.59 -9.40 0.51
CA HIS A 85 -14.77 -8.29 1.01
C HIS A 85 -13.52 -8.12 0.14
N VAL A 86 -13.11 -6.89 -0.10
CA VAL A 86 -11.85 -6.65 -0.83
C VAL A 86 -10.65 -7.19 -0.06
N PHE A 87 -9.69 -7.74 -0.77
CA PHE A 87 -8.47 -8.26 -0.14
C PHE A 87 -7.67 -7.15 0.60
N GLY A 88 -7.75 -5.90 0.18
CA GLY A 88 -7.20 -4.74 0.88
C GLY A 88 -5.67 -4.65 0.94
N ALA A 89 -4.99 -5.77 1.03
CA ALA A 89 -3.53 -5.85 1.07
C ALA A 89 -2.89 -6.04 -0.32
N GLY A 90 -3.70 -6.22 -1.35
CA GLY A 90 -3.29 -6.41 -2.74
C GLY A 90 -4.50 -6.62 -3.63
N GLY A 91 -4.26 -7.02 -4.90
CA GLY A 91 -5.32 -7.35 -5.84
C GLY A 91 -6.13 -6.18 -6.38
N LEU A 92 -5.69 -4.94 -6.20
CA LEU A 92 -6.25 -3.77 -6.86
C LEU A 92 -5.62 -3.64 -8.25
N PHE A 93 -6.46 -3.66 -9.29
CA PHE A 93 -6.01 -3.54 -10.67
C PHE A 93 -6.08 -2.08 -11.13
N LEU A 94 -4.92 -1.51 -11.43
CA LEU A 94 -4.75 -0.15 -11.94
C LEU A 94 -3.80 -0.16 -13.13
N THR A 95 -4.00 0.76 -14.04
CA THR A 95 -2.99 1.10 -15.04
C THR A 95 -1.84 1.89 -14.40
N MET A 96 -0.72 2.01 -15.12
CA MET A 96 0.41 2.81 -14.65
C MET A 96 0.02 4.27 -14.41
N ASP A 97 -0.76 4.87 -15.31
CA ASP A 97 -1.25 6.25 -15.18
C ASP A 97 -2.15 6.43 -13.95
N GLU A 98 -2.98 5.45 -13.65
CA GLU A 98 -3.85 5.48 -12.47
C GLU A 98 -3.06 5.37 -11.17
N LEU A 99 -2.05 4.49 -11.13
CA LEU A 99 -1.13 4.40 -10.00
C LEU A 99 -0.32 5.70 -9.84
N HIS A 100 0.12 6.29 -10.96
CA HIS A 100 0.83 7.57 -10.96
C HIS A 100 0.00 8.71 -10.35
N LYS A 101 -1.30 8.80 -10.66
CA LYS A 101 -2.22 9.77 -10.06
C LYS A 101 -2.33 9.63 -8.55
N LEU A 102 -2.29 8.41 -8.01
CA LEU A 102 -2.26 8.20 -6.56
C LEU A 102 -0.94 8.73 -5.96
N GLY A 103 0.19 8.51 -6.62
CA GLY A 103 1.46 9.10 -6.21
C GLY A 103 1.44 10.63 -6.21
N LEU A 104 0.91 11.23 -7.28
CA LEU A 104 0.74 12.70 -7.38
C LEU A 104 -0.18 13.25 -6.28
N LEU A 105 -1.25 12.55 -5.94
CA LEU A 105 -2.13 12.95 -4.83
C LEU A 105 -1.35 13.04 -3.51
N TYR A 106 -0.48 12.08 -3.22
CA TYR A 106 0.35 12.09 -2.01
C TYR A 106 1.49 13.12 -2.09
N LEU A 107 2.06 13.36 -3.25
CA LEU A 107 3.01 14.46 -3.48
C LEU A 107 2.36 15.82 -3.18
N GLN A 108 1.10 16.01 -3.59
CA GLN A 108 0.32 17.22 -3.38
C GLN A 108 -0.39 17.28 -2.01
N ASN A 109 0.09 16.53 -1.03
CA ASN A 109 -0.47 16.48 0.33
C ASN A 109 -1.97 16.20 0.38
N GLY A 110 -2.47 15.33 -0.53
CA GLY A 110 -3.87 14.92 -0.58
C GLY A 110 -4.80 15.89 -1.30
N ASN A 111 -4.27 16.97 -1.85
CA ASN A 111 -5.03 17.91 -2.69
C ASN A 111 -5.02 17.47 -4.15
N TRP A 112 -6.16 17.55 -4.80
CA TRP A 112 -6.29 17.25 -6.22
C TRP A 112 -7.17 18.30 -6.90
N ASN A 113 -6.56 19.07 -7.79
CA ASN A 113 -7.25 20.16 -8.52
C ASN A 113 -8.01 21.13 -7.59
N GLY A 114 -7.38 21.53 -6.48
CA GLY A 114 -7.96 22.43 -5.49
C GLY A 114 -8.92 21.80 -4.49
N LYS A 115 -9.18 20.48 -4.61
CA LYS A 115 -10.02 19.74 -3.66
C LYS A 115 -9.17 18.83 -2.76
N GLN A 116 -9.32 18.97 -1.45
CA GLN A 116 -8.70 18.07 -0.49
C GLN A 116 -9.44 16.74 -0.49
N LEU A 117 -8.85 15.68 -1.08
CA LEU A 117 -9.41 14.33 -1.12
C LEU A 117 -8.97 13.50 0.10
N VAL A 118 -7.73 13.69 0.53
CA VAL A 118 -7.15 13.04 1.71
C VAL A 118 -6.64 14.13 2.63
N PRO A 119 -6.96 14.14 3.92
CA PRO A 119 -6.46 15.18 4.84
C PRO A 119 -4.94 15.30 4.81
N GLU A 120 -4.41 16.52 4.73
CA GLU A 120 -2.96 16.77 4.72
C GLU A 120 -2.26 16.16 5.95
N SER A 121 -2.88 16.27 7.12
CA SER A 121 -2.38 15.68 8.36
C SER A 121 -2.23 14.15 8.26
N TRP A 122 -3.18 13.49 7.57
CA TRP A 122 -3.09 12.05 7.31
C TRP A 122 -1.95 11.73 6.34
N VAL A 123 -1.82 12.48 5.25
CA VAL A 123 -0.72 12.26 4.29
C VAL A 123 0.64 12.38 4.99
N LYS A 124 0.82 13.42 5.80
CA LYS A 124 2.04 13.60 6.61
C LYS A 124 2.28 12.42 7.55
N ALA A 125 1.27 12.00 8.29
CA ALA A 125 1.39 10.87 9.22
C ALA A 125 1.67 9.56 8.48
N ALA A 126 0.95 9.28 7.40
CA ALA A 126 1.08 8.02 6.65
C ALA A 126 2.43 7.85 5.96
N THR A 127 3.05 8.96 5.55
CA THR A 127 4.34 8.95 4.82
C THR A 127 5.55 9.26 5.69
N SER A 128 5.36 9.51 6.99
CA SER A 128 6.45 9.65 7.95
C SER A 128 6.79 8.29 8.57
N LYS A 129 8.03 8.17 9.04
CA LYS A 129 8.48 6.97 9.78
C LYS A 129 7.72 6.84 11.09
N GLN A 130 6.87 5.84 11.18
CA GLN A 130 6.11 5.47 12.38
C GLN A 130 6.83 4.39 13.18
N VAL A 131 7.50 3.48 12.48
CA VAL A 131 8.24 2.36 13.07
C VAL A 131 9.52 2.09 12.31
N GLU A 132 10.52 1.54 13.02
CA GLU A 132 11.67 0.89 12.37
C GLU A 132 11.19 -0.37 11.66
N ASN A 133 11.85 -0.74 10.57
CA ASN A 133 11.66 -2.04 9.95
C ASN A 133 12.99 -2.81 9.92
N ASP A 134 12.92 -4.13 9.85
CA ASP A 134 14.12 -4.98 9.86
C ASP A 134 14.82 -5.05 8.47
N ALA A 135 14.22 -4.47 7.42
CA ALA A 135 14.73 -4.57 6.05
C ALA A 135 15.72 -3.46 5.71
N ASP A 136 15.51 -2.26 6.25
CA ASP A 136 16.34 -1.08 6.01
C ASP A 136 16.21 -0.06 7.14
N SER A 137 17.00 1.01 7.09
CA SER A 137 16.98 2.10 8.07
C SER A 137 15.92 3.18 7.78
N PHE A 138 15.20 3.08 6.65
CA PHE A 138 14.28 4.13 6.22
C PHE A 138 12.94 4.09 6.96
N GLY A 139 12.57 2.91 7.49
CA GLY A 139 11.38 2.72 8.30
C GLY A 139 10.09 2.58 7.48
N TYR A 140 8.97 2.50 8.21
CA TYR A 140 7.64 2.27 7.66
C TYR A 140 6.62 3.23 8.26
N GLY A 141 5.77 3.79 7.42
CA GLY A 141 4.64 4.62 7.81
C GLY A 141 3.33 3.83 7.86
N TYR A 142 2.22 4.46 7.52
CA TYR A 142 0.94 3.78 7.36
C TYR A 142 0.80 3.29 5.92
N LEU A 143 1.28 2.06 5.67
CA LEU A 143 1.35 1.37 4.37
C LEU A 143 2.30 2.04 3.34
N PHE A 144 3.19 2.90 3.78
CA PHE A 144 4.26 3.47 2.97
C PHE A 144 5.62 3.08 3.51
N TRP A 145 6.52 2.67 2.63
CA TRP A 145 7.92 2.46 2.93
C TRP A 145 8.68 3.78 2.80
N GLY A 146 9.55 4.07 3.76
CA GLY A 146 10.60 5.05 3.55
C GLY A 146 11.59 4.59 2.49
N GLY A 147 12.40 5.49 1.96
CA GLY A 147 13.36 5.18 0.91
C GLY A 147 14.57 6.10 0.89
N ARG A 148 15.50 5.83 -0.02
CA ARG A 148 16.69 6.62 -0.29
C ARG A 148 16.31 8.06 -0.63
N GLU A 149 17.22 9.01 -0.50
CA GLU A 149 17.04 10.41 -0.89
C GLU A 149 15.76 11.01 -0.30
N ASN A 150 15.45 10.66 0.95
CA ASN A 150 14.27 11.14 1.66
C ASN A 150 12.94 10.92 0.92
N THR A 151 12.88 9.86 0.08
CA THR A 151 11.65 9.45 -0.60
C THR A 151 10.78 8.58 0.28
N PHE A 152 9.52 8.44 -0.11
CA PHE A 152 8.63 7.39 0.38
C PHE A 152 7.93 6.73 -0.81
N ARG A 153 7.47 5.49 -0.62
CA ARG A 153 6.84 4.76 -1.72
C ARG A 153 5.70 3.85 -1.29
N ALA A 154 4.72 3.71 -2.18
CA ALA A 154 3.88 2.53 -2.24
C ALA A 154 4.67 1.44 -2.97
N ASP A 155 4.68 0.23 -2.42
CA ASP A 155 5.52 -0.87 -2.89
C ASP A 155 4.69 -2.14 -3.02
N GLY A 156 4.55 -2.60 -4.24
CA GLY A 156 3.88 -3.83 -4.60
C GLY A 156 4.86 -4.90 -5.08
N LYS A 157 4.44 -6.16 -4.95
CA LYS A 157 5.22 -7.32 -5.38
C LYS A 157 5.59 -7.21 -6.85
N TYR A 158 6.77 -7.71 -7.21
CA TYR A 158 7.34 -7.69 -8.57
C TYR A 158 7.66 -6.30 -9.12
N CYS A 159 8.03 -5.36 -8.26
CA CYS A 159 8.45 -4.00 -8.63
C CYS A 159 7.31 -3.16 -9.22
N GLN A 160 6.19 -3.14 -8.52
CA GLN A 160 5.09 -2.22 -8.80
C GLN A 160 5.17 -1.08 -7.79
N TRP A 161 5.79 0.04 -8.19
CA TRP A 161 6.14 1.12 -7.27
C TRP A 161 5.55 2.45 -7.68
N SER A 162 5.18 3.24 -6.67
CA SER A 162 5.04 4.68 -6.79
C SER A 162 6.00 5.32 -5.78
N ILE A 163 7.13 5.85 -6.28
CA ILE A 163 8.19 6.48 -5.49
C ILE A 163 7.98 7.99 -5.54
N ILE A 164 7.87 8.62 -4.39
CA ILE A 164 7.54 10.04 -4.26
C ILE A 164 8.70 10.79 -3.60
N SER A 165 9.21 11.83 -4.27
CA SER A 165 10.18 12.78 -3.74
C SER A 165 9.56 14.15 -3.58
N ARG A 166 9.40 14.62 -2.35
CA ARG A 166 8.96 16.00 -2.10
C ARG A 166 10.05 17.02 -2.44
N GLU A 167 11.31 16.68 -2.22
CA GLU A 167 12.43 17.55 -2.49
C GLU A 167 12.57 17.86 -3.98
N LYS A 168 12.39 16.85 -4.82
CA LYS A 168 12.42 17.00 -6.28
C LYS A 168 11.07 17.35 -6.90
N ASN A 169 10.01 17.40 -6.10
CA ASN A 169 8.63 17.58 -6.55
C ASN A 169 8.27 16.57 -7.66
N ALA A 170 8.62 15.29 -7.48
CA ALA A 170 8.55 14.27 -8.50
C ALA A 170 7.91 12.97 -8.00
N VAL A 171 7.28 12.25 -8.93
CA VAL A 171 6.80 10.89 -8.74
C VAL A 171 7.38 10.00 -9.83
N ILE A 172 8.01 8.91 -9.45
CA ILE A 172 8.47 7.86 -10.36
C ILE A 172 7.57 6.65 -10.17
N THR A 173 6.88 6.26 -11.23
CA THR A 173 5.99 5.09 -11.21
C THR A 173 6.61 3.97 -12.04
N VAL A 174 6.68 2.80 -11.45
CA VAL A 174 7.19 1.58 -12.10
C VAL A 174 6.12 0.50 -12.03
N ILE A 175 5.84 -0.15 -13.15
CA ILE A 175 5.07 -1.39 -13.22
C ILE A 175 5.88 -2.41 -13.97
N ALA A 176 6.30 -3.47 -13.27
CA ALA A 176 7.10 -4.53 -13.84
C ALA A 176 6.65 -5.90 -13.30
N GLU A 177 7.08 -6.95 -13.94
CA GLU A 177 7.10 -8.31 -13.40
C GLU A 177 8.58 -8.72 -13.24
N CYS A 178 9.23 -8.14 -12.23
CA CYS A 178 10.65 -8.34 -11.96
C CYS A 178 10.84 -8.99 -10.58
N ARG A 179 11.75 -9.98 -10.52
CA ARG A 179 12.14 -10.63 -9.25
C ARG A 179 13.48 -10.12 -8.71
N ARG A 180 14.12 -9.18 -9.44
CA ARG A 180 15.38 -8.53 -9.06
C ARG A 180 15.08 -7.10 -8.60
N ASP A 181 14.28 -7.01 -7.55
CA ASP A 181 13.76 -5.76 -7.03
C ASP A 181 14.86 -4.78 -6.62
N GLN A 182 15.92 -5.28 -5.96
CA GLN A 182 17.05 -4.43 -5.55
C GLN A 182 17.82 -3.86 -6.75
N GLU A 183 18.09 -4.69 -7.78
CA GLU A 183 18.80 -4.23 -8.97
C GLU A 183 17.99 -3.16 -9.73
N LEU A 184 16.67 -3.36 -9.84
CA LEU A 184 15.81 -2.38 -10.50
C LEU A 184 15.70 -1.10 -9.67
N MET A 185 15.62 -1.21 -8.34
CA MET A 185 15.62 -0.05 -7.45
C MET A 185 16.93 0.74 -7.57
N ASP A 186 18.07 0.04 -7.62
CA ASP A 186 19.38 0.67 -7.83
C ASP A 186 19.41 1.42 -9.17
N ALA A 187 18.94 0.80 -10.26
CA ALA A 187 18.88 1.44 -11.57
C ALA A 187 17.95 2.67 -11.57
N VAL A 188 16.81 2.62 -10.90
CA VAL A 188 15.93 3.79 -10.76
C VAL A 188 16.64 4.94 -10.06
N PHE A 189 17.38 4.68 -8.99
CA PHE A 189 18.07 5.73 -8.23
C PHE A 189 19.36 6.21 -8.88
N THR A 190 20.01 5.39 -9.72
CA THR A 190 21.24 5.80 -10.42
C THR A 190 20.97 6.45 -11.77
N GLU A 191 19.95 6.02 -12.50
CA GLU A 191 19.72 6.44 -13.89
C GLU A 191 18.53 7.39 -14.06
N VAL A 192 17.46 7.20 -13.29
CA VAL A 192 16.20 7.97 -13.46
C VAL A 192 16.11 9.11 -12.45
N PHE A 193 16.32 8.82 -11.17
CA PHE A 193 16.16 9.79 -10.09
C PHE A 193 17.02 11.05 -10.23
N PRO A 194 18.27 11.02 -10.76
CA PRO A 194 19.06 12.23 -10.98
C PRO A 194 18.49 13.14 -12.08
N GLN A 195 17.61 12.64 -12.95
CA GLN A 195 17.07 13.37 -14.11
C GLN A 195 15.74 14.08 -13.81
N VAL A 196 15.15 13.86 -12.65
CA VAL A 196 13.91 14.49 -12.22
C VAL A 196 14.13 15.55 -11.15
#